data_d096739497588ed554fe07b85259ab56
#
_entry.id   d096739497588ed554fe07b85259ab56
#
_cell.length_a   1.000
_cell.length_b   1.000
_cell.length_c   1.000
_cell.angle_alpha   90.00
_cell.angle_beta   90.00
_cell.angle_gamma   90.00
#
_symmetry.space_group_name_H-M   'P 1'
#
loop_
_entity.id
_entity.type
_entity.pdbx_description
1 polymer ?
#
loop_
_entity_poly.entity_id
_entity_poly.type
_entity_poly.pdbx_seq_one_letter_code
_entity_poly.pdbx_strand_id
1 'polypeptide(L)'
;ILSGCGSNTTTQTEESTNTEGSQSSNVQEETTEDGTTAGSETEGYYGNDISEHKDLVMYVIGDEPVAADAVQTALNEKLEEKLNTSLTINYIALSDYTQKYSLLLASGENIDLIYTSTWAFYNEEATKGAFVEITNDLLQQYMPQTYAGEDSMAFEQAKIDGACYMIPKNSPYVNNAMPVLIRGDLKEKYNIGEINSVEKLEEYFKAVAENEDGIYPYAAAGDGVEISMNLFQSRNNLVPMSCGSGKYFGYFYKGTDPTVDDVVWQYGTQEYLDFCTMMKEWADQGFWSKNAVSNTTSPLDAFENGTSAALFWNLDTCESAKNV
;
A
#
# COMPACT_ATOMS: atom_id res chain seq x y z
N ILE A 1 19.24 5.99 6.82
CA ILE A 1 20.62 6.05 7.34
C ILE A 1 20.50 6.03 8.85
N LEU A 2 20.84 4.92 9.47
CA LEU A 2 20.99 4.79 10.92
C LEU A 2 22.48 4.93 11.25
N SER A 3 22.86 6.00 11.90
CA SER A 3 24.15 6.11 12.56
C SER A 3 23.92 6.01 14.07
N GLY A 4 24.42 4.92 14.65
CA GLY A 4 24.52 4.78 16.09
C GLY A 4 25.69 5.57 16.65
N CYS A 5 25.47 6.36 17.69
CA CYS A 5 26.50 6.88 18.54
C CYS A 5 26.53 6.08 19.84
N GLY A 6 27.63 5.35 20.03
CA GLY A 6 28.00 4.82 21.32
C GLY A 6 28.66 5.90 22.16
N SER A 7 28.30 5.96 23.44
CA SER A 7 29.10 6.64 24.45
C SER A 7 29.36 5.69 25.59
N ASN A 8 30.63 5.31 25.73
CA ASN A 8 31.20 4.67 26.90
C ASN A 8 31.11 5.62 28.10
N THR A 9 30.64 5.10 29.23
CA THR A 9 31.09 5.57 30.53
C THR A 9 31.23 4.37 31.47
N THR A 10 32.46 4.14 31.83
CA THR A 10 32.93 3.19 32.86
C THR A 10 32.70 3.81 34.23
N THR A 11 32.21 3.08 35.21
CA THR A 11 32.79 3.07 36.54
C THR A 11 32.04 2.07 37.48
N GLN A 12 32.85 1.11 37.92
CA GLN A 12 33.00 0.46 39.23
C GLN A 12 31.85 -0.28 39.92
N THR A 13 32.06 -1.55 39.98
CA THR A 13 32.17 -2.55 41.05
C THR A 13 31.54 -2.22 42.43
N GLU A 14 30.58 -3.06 42.84
CA GLU A 14 30.66 -3.67 44.20
C GLU A 14 29.99 -5.07 44.16
N GLU A 15 30.74 -6.04 44.64
CA GLU A 15 30.35 -7.41 44.92
C GLU A 15 29.34 -7.49 46.07
N SER A 16 28.33 -8.31 45.93
CA SER A 16 27.77 -9.01 47.09
C SER A 16 27.13 -10.32 46.66
N THR A 17 27.75 -11.38 47.06
CA THR A 17 27.30 -12.78 47.04
C THR A 17 26.00 -12.94 47.81
N ASN A 18 25.01 -13.64 47.28
CA ASN A 18 24.43 -14.77 48.03
C ASN A 18 23.62 -15.74 47.14
N THR A 19 23.65 -16.95 47.58
CA THR A 19 23.40 -18.27 47.06
C THR A 19 21.90 -18.62 47.03
N GLU A 20 21.58 -19.56 46.12
CA GLU A 20 20.52 -20.59 46.14
C GLU A 20 19.04 -20.20 45.91
N GLY A 21 18.48 -20.91 44.95
CA GLY A 21 17.04 -21.10 44.85
C GLY A 21 16.54 -21.46 43.44
N SER A 22 16.89 -22.69 43.02
CA SER A 22 16.27 -23.30 41.83
C SER A 22 14.77 -23.48 42.06
N GLN A 23 13.93 -22.77 41.33
CA GLN A 23 12.53 -23.17 41.13
C GLN A 23 12.16 -23.03 39.64
N SER A 24 12.01 -24.21 39.06
CA SER A 24 11.37 -24.47 37.79
C SER A 24 9.94 -23.94 37.83
N SER A 25 9.65 -22.85 37.16
CA SER A 25 8.28 -22.44 36.89
C SER A 25 7.85 -23.01 35.55
N ASN A 26 7.02 -24.05 35.61
CA ASN A 26 6.16 -24.50 34.53
C ASN A 26 5.38 -23.30 33.99
N VAL A 27 5.67 -22.90 32.77
CA VAL A 27 4.77 -22.08 31.96
C VAL A 27 3.70 -23.05 31.47
N GLN A 28 2.55 -23.03 32.13
CA GLN A 28 1.33 -23.56 31.55
C GLN A 28 0.98 -22.65 30.34
N GLU A 29 0.99 -23.22 29.14
CA GLU A 29 0.24 -22.71 28.03
C GLU A 29 -1.24 -22.65 28.45
N GLU A 30 -1.73 -21.47 28.77
CA GLU A 30 -3.16 -21.20 28.71
C GLU A 30 -3.55 -21.20 27.23
N THR A 31 -4.04 -22.35 26.78
CA THR A 31 -4.93 -22.40 25.62
C THR A 31 -6.15 -21.60 26.01
N THR A 32 -6.26 -20.38 25.48
CA THR A 32 -7.53 -19.67 25.44
C THR A 32 -8.48 -20.55 24.62
N GLU A 33 -9.35 -21.24 25.32
CA GLU A 33 -10.53 -21.86 24.72
C GLU A 33 -11.30 -20.72 24.01
N ASP A 34 -11.30 -20.78 22.70
CA ASP A 34 -12.22 -20.05 21.84
C ASP A 34 -13.64 -20.36 22.34
N GLY A 35 -14.31 -19.34 22.89
CA GLY A 35 -15.63 -19.48 23.48
C GLY A 35 -16.70 -19.78 22.43
N THR A 36 -16.60 -20.91 21.77
CA THR A 36 -17.64 -21.48 20.93
C THR A 36 -18.70 -22.06 21.85
N THR A 37 -19.68 -21.27 22.23
CA THR A 37 -20.98 -21.82 22.64
C THR A 37 -21.49 -22.63 21.46
N ALA A 38 -21.72 -23.92 21.66
CA ALA A 38 -22.38 -24.80 20.71
C ALA A 38 -23.81 -24.27 20.49
N GLY A 39 -23.95 -23.31 19.58
CA GLY A 39 -25.22 -22.88 19.02
C GLY A 39 -25.77 -23.95 18.09
N SER A 40 -27.04 -23.89 17.80
CA SER A 40 -27.74 -24.73 16.82
C SER A 40 -26.96 -24.74 15.50
N GLU A 41 -27.02 -25.84 14.74
CA GLU A 41 -26.35 -25.98 13.43
C GLU A 41 -26.71 -24.88 12.41
N THR A 42 -27.65 -24.00 12.72
CA THR A 42 -28.09 -22.87 11.93
C THR A 42 -27.63 -21.49 12.46
N GLU A 43 -26.95 -21.44 13.60
CA GLU A 43 -26.38 -20.23 14.16
C GLU A 43 -24.91 -20.10 13.74
N GLY A 44 -24.61 -19.13 12.91
CA GLY A 44 -23.26 -18.73 12.54
C GLY A 44 -22.57 -17.89 13.61
N TYR A 45 -21.43 -17.30 13.26
CA TYR A 45 -20.70 -16.38 14.11
C TYR A 45 -21.62 -15.25 14.58
N TYR A 46 -21.54 -14.93 15.86
CA TYR A 46 -22.32 -13.85 16.52
C TYR A 46 -23.84 -14.01 16.45
N GLY A 47 -24.35 -15.23 16.32
CA GLY A 47 -25.79 -15.51 16.33
C GLY A 47 -26.53 -15.12 15.07
N ASN A 48 -25.80 -14.99 13.95
CA ASN A 48 -26.43 -14.73 12.65
C ASN A 48 -27.06 -16.01 12.09
N ASP A 49 -28.22 -15.88 11.47
CA ASP A 49 -28.89 -17.00 10.77
C ASP A 49 -28.13 -17.34 9.49
N ILE A 50 -27.55 -18.54 9.45
CA ILE A 50 -26.86 -19.10 8.29
C ILE A 50 -27.59 -20.28 7.66
N SER A 51 -28.87 -20.42 7.92
CA SER A 51 -29.67 -21.53 7.38
C SER A 51 -29.83 -21.49 5.86
N GLU A 52 -29.74 -20.32 5.25
CA GLU A 52 -29.84 -20.11 3.81
C GLU A 52 -28.46 -19.86 3.21
N HIS A 53 -28.08 -20.69 2.22
CA HIS A 53 -26.83 -20.52 1.50
C HIS A 53 -26.77 -19.18 0.77
N LYS A 54 -25.60 -18.50 0.80
CA LYS A 54 -25.34 -17.22 0.10
C LYS A 54 -24.11 -17.32 -0.77
N ASP A 55 -24.30 -17.02 -2.06
CA ASP A 55 -23.21 -16.82 -3.00
C ASP A 55 -22.82 -15.33 -3.02
N LEU A 56 -21.60 -15.02 -2.63
CA LEU A 56 -21.08 -13.65 -2.59
C LEU A 56 -20.10 -13.40 -3.72
N VAL A 57 -20.10 -12.18 -4.23
CA VAL A 57 -19.20 -11.70 -5.28
C VAL A 57 -18.33 -10.57 -4.73
N MET A 58 -17.02 -10.75 -4.85
CA MET A 58 -16.02 -9.76 -4.43
C MET A 58 -15.19 -9.33 -5.62
N TYR A 59 -14.89 -8.02 -5.68
CA TYR A 59 -13.91 -7.47 -6.61
C TYR A 59 -12.73 -6.88 -5.87
N VAL A 60 -11.52 -7.21 -6.32
CA VAL A 60 -10.25 -6.68 -5.82
C VAL A 60 -9.46 -6.04 -6.96
N ILE A 61 -8.63 -5.05 -6.62
CA ILE A 61 -7.72 -4.43 -7.60
C ILE A 61 -6.38 -5.13 -7.51
N GLY A 62 -5.88 -5.58 -8.64
CA GLY A 62 -4.63 -6.32 -8.78
C GLY A 62 -4.76 -7.41 -9.85
N ASP A 63 -3.62 -7.95 -10.26
CA ASP A 63 -3.62 -9.08 -11.19
C ASP A 63 -3.94 -10.37 -10.46
N GLU A 64 -4.57 -11.29 -11.18
CA GLU A 64 -4.94 -12.58 -10.61
C GLU A 64 -3.68 -13.39 -10.25
N PRO A 65 -3.47 -13.76 -8.97
CA PRO A 65 -2.33 -14.56 -8.58
C PRO A 65 -2.35 -15.96 -9.18
N VAL A 66 -1.20 -16.53 -9.48
CA VAL A 66 -1.06 -17.88 -10.04
C VAL A 66 -1.78 -18.96 -9.19
N ALA A 67 -1.86 -18.75 -7.88
CA ALA A 67 -2.52 -19.69 -6.96
C ALA A 67 -3.96 -19.29 -6.61
N ALA A 68 -4.58 -18.35 -7.31
CA ALA A 68 -5.90 -17.81 -6.99
C ALA A 68 -6.96 -18.92 -6.85
N ASP A 69 -7.06 -19.83 -7.82
CA ASP A 69 -8.02 -20.94 -7.80
C ASP A 69 -7.86 -21.83 -6.58
N ALA A 70 -6.62 -22.17 -6.20
CA ALA A 70 -6.36 -23.03 -5.05
C ALA A 70 -6.72 -22.33 -3.73
N VAL A 71 -6.41 -21.02 -3.63
CA VAL A 71 -6.76 -20.22 -2.47
C VAL A 71 -8.27 -20.05 -2.36
N GLN A 72 -8.95 -19.73 -3.46
CA GLN A 72 -10.40 -19.58 -3.48
C GLN A 72 -11.13 -20.89 -3.11
N THR A 73 -10.63 -22.03 -3.60
CA THR A 73 -11.18 -23.35 -3.25
C THR A 73 -11.06 -23.59 -1.74
N ALA A 74 -9.86 -23.43 -1.17
CA ALA A 74 -9.63 -23.65 0.26
C ALA A 74 -10.39 -22.64 1.15
N LEU A 75 -10.59 -21.41 0.66
CA LEU A 75 -11.41 -20.42 1.33
C LEU A 75 -12.88 -20.83 1.35
N ASN A 76 -13.42 -21.25 0.19
CA ASN A 76 -14.82 -21.64 0.07
C ASN A 76 -15.15 -22.90 0.89
N GLU A 77 -14.24 -23.87 1.00
CA GLU A 77 -14.42 -24.99 1.92
C GLU A 77 -14.66 -24.52 3.37
N LYS A 78 -13.93 -23.50 3.83
CA LYS A 78 -14.10 -22.95 5.18
C LYS A 78 -15.33 -22.06 5.33
N LEU A 79 -15.66 -21.29 4.29
CA LEU A 79 -16.86 -20.43 4.29
C LEU A 79 -18.12 -21.29 4.30
N GLU A 80 -18.14 -22.35 3.52
CA GLU A 80 -19.24 -23.31 3.48
C GLU A 80 -19.45 -23.98 4.84
N GLU A 81 -18.37 -24.50 5.44
CA GLU A 81 -18.41 -25.16 6.75
C GLU A 81 -18.91 -24.22 7.85
N LYS A 82 -18.45 -22.95 7.85
CA LYS A 82 -18.67 -22.05 8.98
C LYS A 82 -19.83 -21.09 8.81
N LEU A 83 -20.14 -20.72 7.59
CA LEU A 83 -21.08 -19.63 7.29
C LEU A 83 -22.14 -20.04 6.25
N ASN A 84 -22.13 -21.27 5.75
CA ASN A 84 -23.01 -21.70 4.66
C ASN A 84 -22.98 -20.70 3.49
N THR A 85 -21.77 -20.32 3.04
CA THR A 85 -21.55 -19.24 2.08
C THR A 85 -20.43 -19.60 1.12
N SER A 86 -20.56 -19.21 -0.14
CA SER A 86 -19.47 -19.21 -1.11
C SER A 86 -19.03 -17.78 -1.45
N LEU A 87 -17.79 -17.59 -1.88
CA LEU A 87 -17.24 -16.32 -2.33
C LEU A 87 -16.57 -16.51 -3.68
N THR A 88 -16.94 -15.70 -4.66
CA THR A 88 -16.21 -15.57 -5.93
C THR A 88 -15.40 -14.28 -5.90
N ILE A 89 -14.08 -14.40 -6.08
CA ILE A 89 -13.17 -13.24 -6.13
C ILE A 89 -12.84 -12.95 -7.59
N ASN A 90 -13.14 -11.73 -8.02
CA ASN A 90 -12.80 -11.21 -9.34
C ASN A 90 -11.68 -10.19 -9.23
N TYR A 91 -10.80 -10.16 -10.21
CA TYR A 91 -9.63 -9.27 -10.24
C TYR A 91 -9.81 -8.18 -11.28
N ILE A 92 -9.48 -6.95 -10.92
CA ILE A 92 -9.40 -5.82 -11.84
C ILE A 92 -7.91 -5.46 -11.95
N ALA A 93 -7.31 -5.73 -13.10
CA ALA A 93 -5.90 -5.44 -13.31
C ALA A 93 -5.58 -3.97 -12.98
N LEU A 94 -4.41 -3.73 -12.38
CA LEU A 94 -4.00 -2.38 -11.98
C LEU A 94 -3.94 -1.41 -13.17
N SER A 95 -3.61 -1.91 -14.37
CA SER A 95 -3.64 -1.13 -15.62
C SER A 95 -5.05 -0.67 -16.04
N ASP A 96 -6.09 -1.38 -15.61
CA ASP A 96 -7.46 -1.22 -16.08
C ASP A 96 -8.39 -0.53 -15.08
N TYR A 97 -8.03 -0.52 -13.79
CA TYR A 97 -8.97 -0.13 -12.74
C TYR A 97 -9.51 1.29 -12.92
N THR A 98 -8.70 2.22 -13.39
CA THR A 98 -9.13 3.62 -13.60
C THR A 98 -10.26 3.75 -14.63
N GLN A 99 -10.35 2.81 -15.56
CA GLN A 99 -11.38 2.82 -16.61
C GLN A 99 -12.57 1.92 -16.25
N LYS A 100 -12.32 0.79 -15.58
CA LYS A 100 -13.32 -0.27 -15.34
C LYS A 100 -14.09 -0.09 -14.04
N TYR A 101 -13.47 0.45 -12.99
CA TYR A 101 -14.03 0.45 -11.63
C TYR A 101 -15.40 1.14 -11.52
N SER A 102 -15.49 2.40 -11.94
CA SER A 102 -16.75 3.15 -11.89
C SER A 102 -17.80 2.58 -12.87
N LEU A 103 -17.38 2.03 -14.00
CA LEU A 103 -18.29 1.37 -14.94
C LEU A 103 -18.88 0.10 -14.35
N LEU A 104 -18.07 -0.68 -13.64
CA LEU A 104 -18.48 -1.89 -12.96
C LEU A 104 -19.56 -1.59 -11.90
N LEU A 105 -19.31 -0.59 -11.04
CA LEU A 105 -20.30 -0.16 -10.03
C LEU A 105 -21.59 0.38 -10.65
N ALA A 106 -21.51 0.98 -11.84
CA ALA A 106 -22.68 1.50 -12.55
C ALA A 106 -23.39 0.46 -13.43
N SER A 107 -22.82 -0.73 -13.62
CA SER A 107 -23.37 -1.75 -14.55
C SER A 107 -24.63 -2.42 -14.04
N GLY A 108 -24.87 -2.40 -12.73
CA GLY A 108 -25.93 -3.15 -12.08
C GLY A 108 -25.62 -4.65 -11.91
N GLU A 109 -24.36 -5.05 -12.08
CA GLU A 109 -23.91 -6.38 -11.70
C GLU A 109 -24.04 -6.61 -10.19
N ASN A 110 -24.23 -7.88 -9.80
CA ASN A 110 -24.26 -8.22 -8.39
C ASN A 110 -22.85 -8.13 -7.82
N ILE A 111 -22.62 -7.19 -6.92
CA ILE A 111 -21.36 -6.97 -6.21
C ILE A 111 -21.68 -6.84 -4.73
N ASP A 112 -21.20 -7.78 -3.94
CA ASP A 112 -21.42 -7.77 -2.49
C ASP A 112 -20.27 -7.05 -1.77
N LEU A 113 -19.05 -7.25 -2.26
CA LEU A 113 -17.83 -6.67 -1.71
C LEU A 113 -16.93 -6.12 -2.82
N ILE A 114 -16.36 -4.96 -2.61
CA ILE A 114 -15.39 -4.38 -3.54
C ILE A 114 -14.28 -3.68 -2.78
N TYR A 115 -13.03 -3.92 -3.18
CA TYR A 115 -11.90 -3.15 -2.65
C TYR A 115 -12.01 -1.70 -3.08
N THR A 116 -11.84 -0.79 -2.14
CA THR A 116 -11.80 0.64 -2.40
C THR A 116 -10.70 1.32 -1.59
N SER A 117 -10.32 2.51 -1.97
CA SER A 117 -9.33 3.34 -1.29
C SER A 117 -9.49 4.79 -1.74
N THR A 118 -8.83 5.71 -1.07
CA THR A 118 -8.77 7.12 -1.51
C THR A 118 -8.20 7.27 -2.92
N TRP A 119 -7.27 6.40 -3.33
CA TRP A 119 -6.73 6.35 -4.69
C TRP A 119 -7.58 5.51 -5.66
N ALA A 120 -8.52 4.71 -5.13
CA ALA A 120 -9.40 3.80 -5.88
C ALA A 120 -10.87 4.23 -5.77
N PHE A 121 -11.15 5.49 -6.06
CA PHE A 121 -12.47 6.10 -6.23
C PHE A 121 -13.40 6.06 -5.00
N TYR A 122 -12.89 5.83 -3.79
CA TYR A 122 -13.75 5.75 -2.60
C TYR A 122 -14.66 6.97 -2.45
N ASN A 123 -14.10 8.17 -2.50
CA ASN A 123 -14.85 9.40 -2.29
C ASN A 123 -15.89 9.64 -3.40
N GLU A 124 -15.49 9.43 -4.63
CA GLU A 124 -16.34 9.64 -5.80
C GLU A 124 -17.53 8.67 -5.79
N GLU A 125 -17.28 7.40 -5.53
CA GLU A 125 -18.33 6.39 -5.59
C GLU A 125 -19.22 6.38 -4.34
N ALA A 126 -18.66 6.67 -3.16
CA ALA A 126 -19.47 6.87 -1.95
C ALA A 126 -20.44 8.05 -2.10
N THR A 127 -19.97 9.18 -2.66
CA THR A 127 -20.81 10.35 -2.92
C THR A 127 -21.93 10.06 -3.93
N LYS A 128 -21.72 9.13 -4.86
CA LYS A 128 -22.74 8.65 -5.80
C LYS A 128 -23.72 7.63 -5.19
N GLY A 129 -23.45 7.17 -3.96
CA GLY A 129 -24.28 6.17 -3.26
C GLY A 129 -24.01 4.73 -3.70
N ALA A 130 -22.82 4.44 -4.21
CA ALA A 130 -22.45 3.09 -4.65
C ALA A 130 -22.20 2.12 -3.48
N PHE A 131 -21.95 2.62 -2.28
CA PHE A 131 -21.63 1.82 -1.10
C PHE A 131 -22.68 1.95 -0.02
N VAL A 132 -22.83 0.90 0.77
CA VAL A 132 -23.69 0.90 1.97
C VAL A 132 -22.98 1.62 3.11
N GLU A 133 -23.74 2.42 3.88
CA GLU A 133 -23.22 3.02 5.09
C GLU A 133 -22.87 1.95 6.14
N ILE A 134 -21.66 2.00 6.66
CA ILE A 134 -21.14 1.13 7.70
C ILE A 134 -21.28 1.86 9.05
N THR A 135 -22.37 1.59 9.75
CA THR A 135 -22.63 2.19 11.05
C THR A 135 -21.89 1.47 12.18
N ASN A 136 -21.69 2.15 13.30
CA ASN A 136 -21.12 1.51 14.49
C ASN A 136 -21.99 0.34 14.99
N ASP A 137 -23.31 0.43 14.86
CA ASP A 137 -24.23 -0.64 15.26
C ASP A 137 -24.01 -1.89 14.40
N LEU A 138 -23.85 -1.72 13.07
CA LEU A 138 -23.50 -2.82 12.16
C LEU A 138 -22.16 -3.46 12.53
N LEU A 139 -21.13 -2.65 12.78
CA LEU A 139 -19.82 -3.14 13.15
C LEU A 139 -19.85 -3.90 14.47
N GLN A 140 -20.53 -3.37 15.49
CA GLN A 140 -20.64 -4.04 16.80
C GLN A 140 -21.44 -5.34 16.72
N GLN A 141 -22.46 -5.39 15.88
CA GLN A 141 -23.32 -6.56 15.74
C GLN A 141 -22.65 -7.66 14.90
N TYR A 142 -22.04 -7.31 13.76
CA TYR A 142 -21.58 -8.29 12.79
C TYR A 142 -20.06 -8.44 12.74
N MET A 143 -19.30 -7.46 13.22
CA MET A 143 -17.84 -7.42 13.17
C MET A 143 -17.22 -6.91 14.48
N PRO A 144 -17.63 -7.42 15.67
CA PRO A 144 -17.23 -6.86 16.95
C PRO A 144 -15.71 -6.92 17.17
N GLN A 145 -15.01 -7.92 16.65
CA GLN A 145 -13.55 -8.01 16.77
C GLN A 145 -12.85 -6.94 15.93
N THR A 146 -13.32 -6.70 14.69
CA THR A 146 -12.83 -5.62 13.84
C THR A 146 -13.09 -4.26 14.48
N TYR A 147 -14.30 -4.05 14.99
CA TYR A 147 -14.67 -2.81 15.66
C TYR A 147 -13.81 -2.52 16.89
N ALA A 148 -13.50 -3.55 17.68
CA ALA A 148 -12.66 -3.41 18.88
C ALA A 148 -11.16 -3.33 18.57
N GLY A 149 -10.70 -3.92 17.47
CA GLY A 149 -9.30 -4.01 17.11
C GLY A 149 -8.81 -2.90 16.18
N GLU A 150 -9.71 -2.18 15.53
CA GLU A 150 -9.36 -1.08 14.62
C GLU A 150 -9.19 0.23 15.40
N ASP A 151 -8.25 1.07 14.96
CA ASP A 151 -8.12 2.42 15.49
C ASP A 151 -9.38 3.24 15.15
N SER A 152 -9.99 3.82 16.17
CA SER A 152 -11.17 4.69 15.97
C SER A 152 -10.93 5.84 15.01
N MET A 153 -9.68 6.34 14.92
CA MET A 153 -9.29 7.37 13.97
C MET A 153 -9.37 6.89 12.52
N ALA A 154 -9.17 5.60 12.25
CA ALA A 154 -9.29 5.04 10.92
C ALA A 154 -10.75 5.16 10.40
N PHE A 155 -11.73 4.85 11.25
CA PHE A 155 -13.14 5.06 10.94
C PHE A 155 -13.50 6.55 10.77
N GLU A 156 -12.95 7.43 11.62
CA GLU A 156 -13.19 8.87 11.48
C GLU A 156 -12.62 9.43 10.17
N GLN A 157 -11.42 8.99 9.78
CA GLN A 157 -10.79 9.42 8.52
C GLN A 157 -11.48 8.83 7.27
N ALA A 158 -12.17 7.71 7.42
CA ALA A 158 -12.93 7.10 6.33
C ALA A 158 -14.31 7.77 6.10
N LYS A 159 -14.72 8.72 6.94
CA LYS A 159 -16.02 9.38 6.78
C LYS A 159 -16.03 10.34 5.59
N ILE A 160 -17.15 10.31 4.87
CA ILE A 160 -17.51 11.25 3.82
C ILE A 160 -18.84 11.86 4.24
N ASP A 161 -18.90 13.17 4.38
CA ASP A 161 -20.09 13.90 4.86
C ASP A 161 -20.65 13.36 6.19
N GLY A 162 -19.78 12.86 7.05
CA GLY A 162 -20.11 12.34 8.38
C GLY A 162 -20.47 10.85 8.44
N ALA A 163 -20.58 10.15 7.31
CA ALA A 163 -20.90 8.73 7.23
C ALA A 163 -19.71 7.91 6.71
N CYS A 164 -19.51 6.70 7.24
CA CYS A 164 -18.47 5.77 6.81
C CYS A 164 -19.05 4.73 5.85
N TYR A 165 -18.37 4.48 4.72
CA TYR A 165 -18.82 3.56 3.69
C TYR A 165 -17.80 2.46 3.39
N MET A 166 -16.79 2.30 4.25
CA MET A 166 -15.79 1.25 4.11
C MET A 166 -15.40 0.69 5.47
N ILE A 167 -14.87 -0.51 5.46
CA ILE A 167 -14.19 -1.10 6.60
C ILE A 167 -12.70 -0.81 6.39
N PRO A 168 -12.06 0.01 7.25
CA PRO A 168 -10.66 0.34 7.12
C PRO A 168 -9.78 -0.92 7.21
N LYS A 169 -8.62 -0.87 6.56
CA LYS A 169 -7.65 -1.95 6.60
C LYS A 169 -6.85 -1.87 7.89
N ASN A 170 -7.01 -2.85 8.76
CA ASN A 170 -6.16 -3.01 9.95
C ASN A 170 -4.85 -3.73 9.58
N SER A 171 -3.94 -2.97 9.01
CA SER A 171 -2.60 -3.47 8.71
C SER A 171 -1.59 -2.52 9.34
N PRO A 172 -0.67 -3.01 10.20
CA PRO A 172 0.38 -2.16 10.73
C PRO A 172 1.21 -1.63 9.56
N TYR A 173 0.95 -0.38 9.21
CA TYR A 173 1.67 0.29 8.12
C TYR A 173 3.05 0.69 8.66
N VAL A 174 3.95 -0.26 8.69
CA VAL A 174 5.31 -0.04 9.21
C VAL A 174 6.18 0.66 8.19
N ASN A 175 5.74 0.72 6.92
CA ASN A 175 6.64 1.13 5.87
C ASN A 175 5.91 1.77 4.68
N ASN A 176 5.88 3.08 4.67
CA ASN A 176 5.53 3.84 3.48
C ASN A 176 6.78 4.15 2.64
N ALA A 177 7.77 3.25 2.65
CA ALA A 177 8.98 3.43 1.85
C ALA A 177 8.63 3.35 0.36
N MET A 178 9.17 4.31 -0.35
CA MET A 178 9.06 4.40 -1.81
C MET A 178 10.47 4.25 -2.41
N PRO A 179 10.97 3.02 -2.49
CA PRO A 179 12.29 2.76 -3.04
C PRO A 179 12.34 3.01 -4.55
N VAL A 180 13.55 3.07 -5.05
CA VAL A 180 13.84 2.96 -6.48
C VAL A 180 14.40 1.56 -6.73
N LEU A 181 13.67 0.74 -7.45
CA LEU A 181 14.17 -0.52 -7.96
C LEU A 181 14.91 -0.26 -9.27
N ILE A 182 16.06 -0.84 -9.45
CA ILE A 182 16.89 -0.70 -10.66
C ILE A 182 17.27 -2.07 -11.22
N ARG A 183 17.51 -2.16 -12.52
CA ARG A 183 18.04 -3.36 -13.15
C ARG A 183 19.50 -3.57 -12.77
N GLY A 184 19.75 -4.65 -12.03
CA GLY A 184 21.08 -5.02 -11.54
C GLY A 184 22.04 -5.40 -12.67
N ASP A 185 21.56 -6.06 -13.72
CA ASP A 185 22.33 -6.43 -14.91
C ASP A 185 22.91 -5.20 -15.63
N LEU A 186 22.13 -4.13 -15.79
CA LEU A 186 22.59 -2.89 -16.39
C LEU A 186 23.55 -2.13 -15.47
N LYS A 187 23.29 -2.15 -14.16
CA LYS A 187 24.22 -1.58 -13.18
C LYS A 187 25.59 -2.24 -13.25
N GLU A 188 25.64 -3.56 -13.32
CA GLU A 188 26.88 -4.34 -13.49
C GLU A 188 27.53 -4.09 -14.85
N LYS A 189 26.76 -4.13 -15.93
CA LYS A 189 27.23 -3.87 -17.29
C LYS A 189 28.00 -2.56 -17.44
N TYR A 190 27.50 -1.50 -16.79
CA TYR A 190 28.09 -0.17 -16.82
C TYR A 190 29.05 0.12 -15.66
N ASN A 191 29.33 -0.88 -14.84
CA ASN A 191 30.22 -0.77 -13.68
C ASN A 191 29.83 0.41 -12.75
N ILE A 192 28.52 0.62 -12.54
CA ILE A 192 27.99 1.61 -11.62
C ILE A 192 28.12 1.07 -10.20
N GLY A 193 28.74 1.85 -9.32
CA GLY A 193 28.91 1.50 -7.91
C GLY A 193 27.61 1.53 -7.11
N GLU A 194 27.72 1.75 -5.82
CA GLU A 194 26.56 1.94 -4.96
C GLU A 194 25.78 3.21 -5.36
N ILE A 195 24.45 3.07 -5.49
CA ILE A 195 23.54 4.18 -5.80
C ILE A 195 22.88 4.61 -4.49
N ASN A 196 23.44 5.63 -3.86
CA ASN A 196 23.01 6.15 -2.57
C ASN A 196 22.71 7.67 -2.61
N SER A 197 22.65 8.24 -3.80
CA SER A 197 22.25 9.64 -4.02
C SER A 197 21.58 9.80 -5.39
N VAL A 198 20.93 10.95 -5.60
CA VAL A 198 20.30 11.30 -6.88
C VAL A 198 21.36 11.41 -7.97
N GLU A 199 22.52 11.98 -7.67
CA GLU A 199 23.63 12.14 -8.62
C GLU A 199 24.14 10.77 -9.09
N LYS A 200 24.21 9.78 -8.20
CA LYS A 200 24.56 8.40 -8.56
C LYS A 200 23.49 7.69 -9.38
N LEU A 201 22.22 7.98 -9.12
CA LEU A 201 21.12 7.52 -9.94
C LEU A 201 21.18 8.14 -11.35
N GLU A 202 21.51 9.43 -11.45
CA GLU A 202 21.68 10.12 -12.73
C GLU A 202 22.88 9.57 -13.52
N GLU A 203 23.98 9.19 -12.88
CA GLU A 203 25.10 8.48 -13.56
C GLU A 203 24.61 7.18 -14.19
N TYR A 204 23.79 6.40 -13.46
CA TYR A 204 23.19 5.17 -13.97
C TYR A 204 22.23 5.47 -15.14
N PHE A 205 21.33 6.44 -14.97
CA PHE A 205 20.39 6.83 -16.02
C PHE A 205 21.09 7.29 -17.29
N LYS A 206 22.15 8.07 -17.15
CA LYS A 206 22.96 8.51 -18.28
C LYS A 206 23.59 7.36 -19.02
N ALA A 207 24.18 6.40 -18.29
CA ALA A 207 24.78 5.21 -18.89
C ALA A 207 23.76 4.40 -19.68
N VAL A 208 22.54 4.24 -19.18
CA VAL A 208 21.45 3.57 -19.88
C VAL A 208 21.01 4.38 -21.11
N ALA A 209 20.74 5.66 -20.97
CA ALA A 209 20.25 6.52 -22.07
C ALA A 209 21.24 6.59 -23.24
N GLU A 210 22.54 6.56 -22.97
CA GLU A 210 23.59 6.65 -23.99
C GLU A 210 23.88 5.32 -24.70
N ASN A 211 23.57 4.16 -24.09
CA ASN A 211 24.08 2.88 -24.52
C ASN A 211 23.00 1.81 -24.76
N GLU A 212 21.76 2.03 -24.39
CA GLU A 212 20.68 1.07 -24.61
C GLU A 212 19.64 1.58 -25.60
N ASP A 213 19.37 0.76 -26.61
CA ASP A 213 18.30 1.01 -27.56
C ASP A 213 16.99 0.38 -27.06
N GLY A 214 15.91 1.17 -26.97
CA GLY A 214 14.58 0.67 -26.59
C GLY A 214 14.36 0.49 -25.10
N ILE A 215 15.36 0.84 -24.26
CA ILE A 215 15.25 0.85 -22.82
C ILE A 215 15.38 2.30 -22.34
N TYR A 216 14.36 2.80 -21.68
CA TYR A 216 14.45 4.09 -21.01
C TYR A 216 15.05 3.93 -19.62
N PRO A 217 15.89 4.86 -19.16
CA PRO A 217 16.32 4.88 -17.76
C PRO A 217 15.14 4.83 -16.78
N TYR A 218 14.07 5.58 -17.09
CA TYR A 218 12.81 5.56 -16.38
C TYR A 218 11.66 5.68 -17.38
N ALA A 219 10.87 4.64 -17.56
CA ALA A 219 9.69 4.67 -18.42
C ALA A 219 8.54 5.36 -17.68
N ALA A 220 8.50 6.69 -17.72
CA ALA A 220 7.43 7.46 -17.15
C ALA A 220 6.15 7.32 -17.95
N ALA A 221 5.02 7.17 -17.27
CA ALA A 221 3.69 7.31 -17.84
C ALA A 221 2.94 8.41 -17.08
N GLY A 222 1.88 8.99 -17.66
CA GLY A 222 1.19 10.16 -17.16
C GLY A 222 1.13 10.29 -15.63
N ASP A 223 0.50 9.34 -14.97
CA ASP A 223 0.40 9.30 -13.51
C ASP A 223 1.69 8.83 -12.80
N GLY A 224 2.58 8.13 -13.50
CA GLY A 224 3.82 7.58 -12.93
C GLY A 224 4.89 8.63 -12.65
N VAL A 225 4.82 9.80 -13.26
CA VAL A 225 5.76 10.91 -12.98
C VAL A 225 5.64 11.36 -11.52
N GLU A 226 4.46 11.29 -10.94
CA GLU A 226 4.22 11.72 -9.57
C GLU A 226 4.85 10.80 -8.53
N ILE A 227 5.03 9.53 -8.85
CA ILE A 227 5.67 8.58 -7.94
C ILE A 227 7.14 8.95 -7.73
N SER A 228 7.80 9.52 -8.73
CA SER A 228 9.18 10.03 -8.59
C SER A 228 9.28 11.20 -7.60
N MET A 229 8.17 11.89 -7.31
CA MET A 229 8.11 12.93 -6.29
C MET A 229 8.49 12.45 -4.89
N ASN A 230 8.35 11.16 -4.62
CA ASN A 230 8.73 10.61 -3.31
C ASN A 230 10.23 10.77 -3.01
N LEU A 231 11.09 10.70 -4.02
CA LEU A 231 12.51 11.04 -3.88
C LEU A 231 12.70 12.46 -3.38
N PHE A 232 11.94 13.36 -3.95
CA PHE A 232 12.01 14.77 -3.64
C PHE A 232 11.44 15.07 -2.24
N GLN A 233 10.33 14.44 -1.88
CA GLN A 233 9.70 14.57 -0.58
C GLN A 233 10.63 14.11 0.54
N SER A 234 11.24 12.93 0.38
CA SER A 234 12.19 12.39 1.35
C SER A 234 13.40 13.29 1.54
N ARG A 235 13.92 13.89 0.45
CA ARG A 235 15.08 14.77 0.48
C ARG A 235 14.79 16.08 1.21
N ASN A 236 13.55 16.55 1.18
CA ASN A 236 13.13 17.84 1.74
C ASN A 236 12.35 17.70 3.06
N ASN A 237 12.30 16.51 3.66
CA ASN A 237 11.50 16.21 4.86
C ASN A 237 10.03 16.65 4.70
N LEU A 238 9.45 16.31 3.55
CA LEU A 238 8.04 16.55 3.27
C LEU A 238 7.25 15.25 3.47
N VAL A 239 6.25 15.28 4.33
CA VAL A 239 5.36 14.14 4.58
C VAL A 239 4.05 14.38 3.85
N PRO A 240 3.66 13.55 2.89
CA PRO A 240 2.43 13.74 2.14
C PRO A 240 1.21 13.60 3.04
N MET A 241 0.23 14.47 2.82
CA MET A 241 -1.10 14.35 3.42
C MET A 241 -2.05 13.78 2.38
N SER A 242 -2.78 12.74 2.75
CA SER A 242 -3.90 12.27 1.94
C SER A 242 -5.07 13.23 2.13
N CYS A 243 -5.34 14.03 1.13
CA CYS A 243 -6.48 14.95 1.14
C CYS A 243 -7.61 14.33 0.32
N GLY A 244 -8.39 13.49 0.93
CA GLY A 244 -9.75 13.05 0.54
C GLY A 244 -10.09 12.73 -0.92
N SER A 245 -9.56 13.39 -1.90
CA SER A 245 -9.90 13.22 -3.32
C SER A 245 -8.92 12.32 -4.09
N GLY A 246 -8.15 11.53 -3.41
CA GLY A 246 -7.39 10.42 -3.98
C GLY A 246 -6.28 10.75 -4.99
N LYS A 247 -6.36 11.89 -5.61
CA LYS A 247 -5.37 12.23 -6.64
C LYS A 247 -4.41 13.27 -6.10
N TYR A 248 -3.38 12.85 -5.45
CA TYR A 248 -2.19 13.68 -5.36
C TYR A 248 -2.14 14.65 -4.17
N PHE A 249 -1.23 14.34 -3.42
CA PHE A 249 -0.59 15.05 -2.34
C PHE A 249 -0.33 16.52 -2.66
N GLY A 250 -1.38 17.33 -2.66
CA GLY A 250 -1.22 18.77 -2.83
C GLY A 250 -0.67 19.45 -1.59
N TYR A 251 -0.87 18.83 -0.43
CA TYR A 251 -0.44 19.33 0.87
C TYR A 251 0.54 18.40 1.54
N PHE A 252 1.50 18.99 2.25
CA PHE A 252 2.54 18.28 3.00
C PHE A 252 2.71 18.87 4.36
N TYR A 253 3.07 18.02 5.31
CA TYR A 253 3.75 18.47 6.52
C TYR A 253 5.22 18.68 6.22
N LYS A 254 5.78 19.82 6.66
CA LYS A 254 7.20 20.14 6.50
C LYS A 254 7.91 20.02 7.84
N GLY A 255 8.96 19.19 7.87
CA GLY A 255 9.78 18.99 9.06
C GLY A 255 9.80 17.54 9.56
N THR A 256 10.51 17.33 10.65
CA THR A 256 10.71 16.01 11.26
C THR A 256 9.73 15.71 12.41
N ASP A 257 9.09 16.73 12.95
CA ASP A 257 8.06 16.64 14.00
C ASP A 257 6.97 17.70 13.72
N PRO A 258 6.21 17.53 12.61
CA PRO A 258 5.31 18.56 12.10
C PRO A 258 4.04 18.67 12.95
N THR A 259 3.57 19.90 13.08
CA THR A 259 2.25 20.24 13.63
C THR A 259 1.28 20.62 12.50
N VAL A 260 0.02 20.85 12.82
CA VAL A 260 -0.97 21.34 11.84
C VAL A 260 -0.61 22.69 11.22
N ASP A 261 0.25 23.47 11.89
CA ASP A 261 0.71 24.77 11.41
C ASP A 261 1.86 24.63 10.37
N ASP A 262 2.43 23.42 10.26
CA ASP A 262 3.51 23.11 9.32
C ASP A 262 3.01 22.57 7.99
N VAL A 263 1.71 22.65 7.72
CA VAL A 263 1.10 22.22 6.45
C VAL A 263 1.42 23.25 5.36
N VAL A 264 1.98 22.75 4.26
CA VAL A 264 2.33 23.58 3.10
C VAL A 264 1.65 23.09 1.84
N TRP A 265 1.23 24.04 0.99
CA TRP A 265 0.78 23.76 -0.37
C TRP A 265 1.99 23.59 -1.28
N GLN A 266 2.28 22.36 -1.72
CA GLN A 266 3.53 22.05 -2.40
C GLN A 266 3.76 22.87 -3.68
N TYR A 267 2.75 23.06 -4.49
CA TYR A 267 2.90 23.72 -5.80
C TYR A 267 3.32 25.21 -5.70
N GLY A 268 3.25 25.79 -4.50
CA GLY A 268 3.73 27.14 -4.20
C GLY A 268 5.13 27.17 -3.61
N THR A 269 5.81 26.03 -3.46
CA THR A 269 7.11 25.96 -2.78
C THR A 269 8.28 26.02 -3.76
N GLN A 270 9.44 26.49 -3.27
CA GLN A 270 10.69 26.47 -4.05
C GLN A 270 11.11 25.02 -4.31
N GLU A 271 10.90 24.14 -3.34
CA GLU A 271 11.19 22.71 -3.43
C GLU A 271 10.48 22.06 -4.62
N TYR A 272 9.21 22.43 -4.86
CA TYR A 272 8.48 21.92 -6.03
C TYR A 272 9.02 22.47 -7.35
N LEU A 273 9.42 23.73 -7.38
CA LEU A 273 10.06 24.32 -8.56
C LEU A 273 11.40 23.64 -8.88
N ASP A 274 12.18 23.32 -7.85
CA ASP A 274 13.45 22.60 -7.99
C ASP A 274 13.20 21.17 -8.52
N PHE A 275 12.17 20.52 -8.03
CA PHE A 275 11.74 19.21 -8.57
C PHE A 275 11.34 19.30 -10.04
N CYS A 276 10.52 20.26 -10.43
CA CYS A 276 10.15 20.45 -11.83
C CYS A 276 11.37 20.73 -12.72
N THR A 277 12.33 21.46 -12.19
CA THR A 277 13.60 21.75 -12.90
C THR A 277 14.39 20.46 -13.13
N MET A 278 14.56 19.64 -12.10
CA MET A 278 15.22 18.34 -12.19
C MET A 278 14.50 17.43 -13.19
N MET A 279 13.17 17.37 -13.14
CA MET A 279 12.37 16.55 -14.06
C MET A 279 12.53 17.01 -15.52
N LYS A 280 12.62 18.33 -15.73
CA LYS A 280 12.89 18.89 -17.06
C LYS A 280 14.28 18.50 -17.54
N GLU A 281 15.31 18.61 -16.68
CA GLU A 281 16.67 18.21 -17.01
C GLU A 281 16.76 16.71 -17.36
N TRP A 282 16.02 15.85 -16.65
CA TRP A 282 15.91 14.43 -16.98
C TRP A 282 15.26 14.20 -18.35
N ALA A 283 14.22 14.96 -18.68
CA ALA A 283 13.58 14.90 -19.99
C ALA A 283 14.54 15.33 -21.11
N ASP A 284 15.28 16.43 -20.90
CA ASP A 284 16.26 16.96 -21.86
C ASP A 284 17.41 15.98 -22.10
N GLN A 285 17.79 15.20 -21.10
CA GLN A 285 18.81 14.15 -21.18
C GLN A 285 18.29 12.81 -21.73
N GLY A 286 17.00 12.70 -22.01
CA GLY A 286 16.41 11.48 -22.55
C GLY A 286 16.22 10.37 -21.51
N PHE A 287 16.15 10.71 -20.24
CA PHE A 287 15.94 9.71 -19.18
C PHE A 287 14.55 9.10 -19.20
N TRP A 288 13.59 9.76 -19.83
CA TRP A 288 12.27 9.23 -20.16
C TRP A 288 11.84 9.52 -21.59
N SER A 289 10.79 8.86 -22.04
CA SER A 289 10.29 9.05 -23.42
C SER A 289 9.61 10.42 -23.59
N LYS A 290 9.71 10.97 -24.80
CA LYS A 290 9.06 12.24 -25.15
C LYS A 290 7.54 12.18 -25.10
N ASN A 291 6.96 10.99 -25.15
CA ASN A 291 5.52 10.77 -25.04
C ASN A 291 5.06 10.38 -23.62
N ALA A 292 5.85 10.64 -22.60
CA ALA A 292 5.54 10.27 -21.20
C ALA A 292 4.13 10.71 -20.77
N VAL A 293 3.68 11.90 -21.18
CA VAL A 293 2.34 12.42 -20.84
C VAL A 293 1.20 11.63 -21.48
N SER A 294 1.44 11.03 -22.65
CA SER A 294 0.44 10.23 -23.39
C SER A 294 0.70 8.72 -23.30
N ASN A 295 1.74 8.32 -22.62
CA ASN A 295 2.07 6.91 -22.41
C ASN A 295 1.08 6.31 -21.41
N THR A 296 0.44 5.22 -21.81
CA THR A 296 -0.54 4.49 -20.99
C THR A 296 0.02 3.18 -20.40
N THR A 297 1.25 2.79 -20.79
CA THR A 297 1.92 1.63 -20.20
C THR A 297 2.34 1.99 -18.78
N SER A 298 1.93 1.18 -17.80
CA SER A 298 2.32 1.47 -16.42
C SER A 298 3.84 1.36 -16.24
N PRO A 299 4.44 2.13 -15.33
CA PRO A 299 5.87 2.00 -15.04
C PRO A 299 6.26 0.60 -14.55
N LEU A 300 5.35 -0.11 -13.87
CA LEU A 300 5.53 -1.50 -13.45
C LEU A 300 5.64 -2.41 -14.67
N ASP A 301 4.66 -2.39 -15.57
CA ASP A 301 4.68 -3.20 -16.80
C ASP A 301 5.92 -2.89 -17.65
N ALA A 302 6.33 -1.62 -17.73
CA ALA A 302 7.51 -1.22 -18.46
C ALA A 302 8.81 -1.78 -17.85
N PHE A 303 8.87 -1.88 -16.52
CA PHE A 303 9.99 -2.48 -15.83
C PHE A 303 10.01 -4.00 -16.02
N GLU A 304 8.87 -4.67 -15.83
CA GLU A 304 8.72 -6.13 -15.95
C GLU A 304 8.98 -6.63 -17.37
N ASN A 305 8.58 -5.88 -18.39
CA ASN A 305 8.85 -6.22 -19.79
C ASN A 305 10.22 -5.76 -20.28
N GLY A 306 11.05 -5.16 -19.42
CA GLY A 306 12.43 -4.79 -19.69
C GLY A 306 12.62 -3.49 -20.47
N THR A 307 11.57 -2.68 -20.72
CA THR A 307 11.67 -1.40 -21.43
C THR A 307 11.99 -0.23 -20.51
N SER A 308 11.96 -0.43 -19.18
CA SER A 308 12.43 0.51 -18.17
C SER A 308 13.59 -0.05 -17.39
N ALA A 309 14.60 0.77 -17.13
CA ALA A 309 15.76 0.40 -16.31
C ALA A 309 15.54 0.66 -14.81
N ALA A 310 14.52 1.43 -14.45
CA ALA A 310 14.16 1.71 -13.06
C ALA A 310 12.65 1.73 -12.86
N LEU A 311 12.24 1.45 -11.62
CA LEU A 311 10.87 1.54 -11.15
C LEU A 311 10.85 2.34 -9.85
N PHE A 312 10.06 3.40 -9.81
CA PHE A 312 9.74 4.16 -8.60
C PHE A 312 8.35 3.72 -8.14
N TRP A 313 8.28 2.98 -7.05
CA TRP A 313 7.00 2.49 -6.53
C TRP A 313 7.08 2.22 -5.02
N ASN A 314 5.97 1.77 -4.43
CA ASN A 314 6.00 1.31 -3.04
C ASN A 314 6.84 0.04 -2.88
N LEU A 315 7.24 -0.24 -1.65
CA LEU A 315 8.13 -1.37 -1.35
C LEU A 315 7.53 -2.71 -1.79
N ASP A 316 6.25 -2.96 -1.52
CA ASP A 316 5.61 -4.24 -1.82
C ASP A 316 5.61 -4.53 -3.32
N THR A 317 5.30 -3.52 -4.15
CA THR A 317 5.36 -3.64 -5.61
C THR A 317 6.80 -3.87 -6.09
N CYS A 318 7.76 -3.14 -5.54
CA CYS A 318 9.17 -3.34 -5.89
C CYS A 318 9.69 -4.72 -5.46
N GLU A 319 9.25 -5.25 -4.31
CA GLU A 319 9.59 -6.61 -3.87
C GLU A 319 9.02 -7.68 -4.80
N SER A 320 7.81 -7.49 -5.30
CA SER A 320 7.19 -8.40 -6.27
C SER A 320 7.92 -8.35 -7.62
N ALA A 321 8.24 -7.16 -8.11
CA ALA A 321 8.91 -6.94 -9.39
C ALA A 321 10.39 -7.40 -9.42
N LYS A 322 11.03 -7.66 -8.27
CA LYS A 322 12.41 -8.19 -8.21
C LYS A 322 12.58 -9.57 -8.83
N ASN A 323 11.52 -10.33 -8.92
CA ASN A 323 11.57 -11.75 -9.31
C ASN A 323 11.21 -11.98 -10.79
N VAL A 324 11.09 -10.90 -11.55
CA VAL A 324 10.77 -10.93 -12.99
C VAL A 324 12.05 -10.97 -13.83
#